data_ba075538762c5ad6e20c43866f641130
#
_entry.id   ba075538762c5ad6e20c43866f641130
#
_cell.length_a   1.000
_cell.length_b   1.000
_cell.length_c   1.000
_cell.angle_alpha   90.00
_cell.angle_beta   90.00
_cell.angle_gamma   90.00
#
_symmetry.space_group_name_H-M   'P 1'
#
loop_
_entity.id
_entity.type
_entity.pdbx_description
1 polymer ?
#
loop_
_entity_poly.entity_id
_entity_poly.type
_entity_poly.pdbx_seq_one_letter_code
_entity_poly.pdbx_strand_id
1 'polypeptide(L)'
;MRIKLNSIAIAATVTVGLLASAANAQQTIRFAHVDPADWQSSKKGAAAEVFKNIVEGETSLTVELFPAGALGNEDALVGQAQDGVTQVVMVSGAMSKACKAASVLDIPYTFPSAPVAWKVLDGPFGAELAAHCLKQTGLRTLAYGETGFRNFTNGKREIRTPADMAGLKFRVQPIPLYIEMVKGLGGEPTPIAWTELPNALSTGVVDGQENPVGVIYNNGLHKLQKFMTLDGHVYAADFLLISDDFFQSLKPAEQAVIRKAAVVAGNMGRSIQQWSTAAGVNAVQAEGMQVYSPTAKELATFRDAAQPAVKKWLAGELGGDAVWIEKLDAAVAGASK
;
A
#
# COMPACT_ATOMS: atom_id res chain seq x y z
N MET A 1 79.76 -36.61 -47.94
CA MET A 1 78.78 -37.40 -47.16
C MET A 1 78.06 -36.38 -46.23
N ARG A 2 76.85 -36.01 -46.63
CA ARG A 2 76.06 -34.98 -45.91
C ARG A 2 75.00 -35.67 -45.08
N ILE A 3 75.07 -35.51 -43.77
CA ILE A 3 74.11 -36.02 -42.82
C ILE A 3 72.98 -34.96 -42.64
N LYS A 4 71.76 -35.29 -42.93
CA LYS A 4 70.55 -34.49 -42.69
C LYS A 4 70.07 -34.77 -41.27
N LEU A 5 70.05 -33.76 -40.41
CA LEU A 5 69.34 -33.81 -39.15
C LEU A 5 67.87 -33.44 -39.40
N ASN A 6 66.96 -34.36 -39.05
CA ASN A 6 65.51 -34.07 -38.98
C ASN A 6 65.17 -33.51 -37.62
N SER A 7 64.68 -32.27 -37.58
CA SER A 7 64.13 -31.66 -36.39
C SER A 7 62.68 -32.05 -36.24
N ILE A 8 62.33 -32.79 -35.19
CA ILE A 8 60.97 -33.10 -34.79
C ILE A 8 60.52 -31.95 -33.88
N ALA A 9 59.54 -31.15 -34.37
CA ALA A 9 58.88 -30.12 -33.54
C ALA A 9 57.71 -30.77 -32.81
N ILE A 10 57.80 -30.85 -31.47
CA ILE A 10 56.69 -31.26 -30.61
C ILE A 10 55.82 -30.01 -30.32
N ALA A 11 54.66 -29.95 -30.92
CA ALA A 11 53.66 -28.93 -30.61
C ALA A 11 52.91 -29.31 -29.30
N ALA A 12 53.24 -28.67 -28.19
CA ALA A 12 52.51 -28.79 -26.95
C ALA A 12 51.25 -27.90 -27.02
N THR A 13 50.07 -28.49 -27.22
CA THR A 13 48.78 -27.80 -27.17
C THR A 13 48.41 -27.56 -25.69
N VAL A 14 48.64 -26.37 -25.20
CA VAL A 14 48.16 -25.92 -23.85
C VAL A 14 46.66 -25.56 -24.00
N THR A 15 45.78 -26.48 -23.61
CA THR A 15 44.34 -26.21 -23.49
C THR A 15 44.12 -25.43 -22.19
N VAL A 16 44.09 -24.08 -22.25
CA VAL A 16 43.66 -23.23 -21.15
C VAL A 16 42.13 -23.40 -21.03
N GLY A 17 41.70 -24.21 -20.08
CA GLY A 17 40.29 -24.29 -19.67
C GLY A 17 39.91 -22.97 -18.97
N LEU A 18 39.23 -22.11 -19.71
CA LEU A 18 38.48 -20.99 -19.13
C LEU A 18 37.34 -21.56 -18.33
N LEU A 19 37.55 -21.84 -17.05
CA LEU A 19 36.52 -21.93 -16.06
C LEU A 19 35.93 -20.51 -15.94
N ALA A 20 34.90 -20.23 -16.76
CA ALA A 20 34.03 -19.11 -16.53
C ALA A 20 33.31 -19.39 -15.22
N SER A 21 33.85 -18.94 -14.10
CA SER A 21 33.10 -18.72 -12.87
C SER A 21 32.02 -17.72 -13.26
N ALA A 22 30.82 -18.22 -13.56
CA ALA A 22 29.64 -17.37 -13.54
C ALA A 22 29.60 -16.79 -12.12
N ALA A 23 30.20 -15.61 -11.95
CA ALA A 23 29.95 -14.80 -10.80
C ALA A 23 28.44 -14.65 -10.75
N ASN A 24 27.76 -15.34 -9.81
CA ASN A 24 26.37 -15.07 -9.52
C ASN A 24 26.34 -13.60 -9.12
N ALA A 25 26.01 -12.73 -10.08
CA ALA A 25 25.74 -11.34 -9.77
C ALA A 25 24.63 -11.38 -8.72
N GLN A 26 24.95 -10.90 -7.54
CA GLN A 26 24.03 -10.84 -6.41
C GLN A 26 22.80 -10.06 -6.88
N GLN A 27 21.64 -10.72 -6.95
CA GLN A 27 20.43 -10.06 -7.40
C GLN A 27 19.97 -9.06 -6.33
N THR A 28 19.74 -7.82 -6.76
CA THR A 28 19.27 -6.74 -5.89
C THR A 28 17.77 -6.55 -6.04
N ILE A 29 17.06 -6.53 -4.92
CA ILE A 29 15.66 -6.17 -4.81
C ILE A 29 15.56 -4.69 -4.48
N ARG A 30 15.00 -3.89 -5.36
CA ARG A 30 14.59 -2.52 -5.06
C ARG A 30 13.23 -2.58 -4.40
N PHE A 31 13.14 -2.11 -3.14
CA PHE A 31 11.90 -2.02 -2.39
C PHE A 31 11.53 -0.55 -2.19
N ALA A 32 10.41 -0.11 -2.76
CA ALA A 32 9.98 1.29 -2.72
C ALA A 32 8.62 1.49 -2.06
N HIS A 33 8.48 2.64 -1.37
CA HIS A 33 7.22 3.11 -0.79
C HIS A 33 7.23 4.64 -0.61
N VAL A 34 6.06 5.23 -0.33
CA VAL A 34 5.91 6.70 -0.19
C VAL A 34 5.94 7.21 1.25
N ASP A 35 5.92 6.33 2.24
CA ASP A 35 5.98 6.70 3.66
C ASP A 35 7.42 7.03 4.09
N PRO A 36 7.62 7.73 5.22
CA PRO A 36 8.97 7.99 5.76
C PRO A 36 9.78 6.72 6.00
N ALA A 37 11.12 6.88 6.02
CA ALA A 37 12.06 5.78 6.29
C ALA A 37 12.06 5.31 7.75
N ASP A 38 11.58 6.14 8.68
CA ASP A 38 11.63 5.86 10.12
C ASP A 38 10.84 4.59 10.46
N TRP A 39 11.56 3.51 10.75
CA TRP A 39 10.98 2.20 11.08
C TRP A 39 10.24 2.18 12.43
N GLN A 40 10.44 3.17 13.32
CA GLN A 40 9.80 3.23 14.64
C GLN A 40 8.38 3.80 14.56
N SER A 41 8.11 4.65 13.58
CA SER A 41 6.82 5.34 13.45
C SER A 41 6.13 5.11 12.10
N SER A 42 6.87 4.75 11.07
CA SER A 42 6.35 4.51 9.72
C SER A 42 6.01 3.04 9.51
N LYS A 43 4.75 2.75 9.24
CA LYS A 43 4.28 1.39 8.98
C LYS A 43 4.97 0.73 7.78
N LYS A 44 5.14 1.47 6.68
CA LYS A 44 5.83 0.96 5.47
C LYS A 44 7.34 0.94 5.66
N GLY A 45 7.90 1.91 6.41
CA GLY A 45 9.32 1.90 6.78
C GLY A 45 9.69 0.69 7.62
N ALA A 46 8.89 0.38 8.66
CA ALA A 46 9.09 -0.81 9.50
C ALA A 46 8.93 -2.12 8.69
N ALA A 47 7.93 -2.18 7.82
CA ALA A 47 7.73 -3.34 6.96
C ALA A 47 8.92 -3.58 6.02
N ALA A 48 9.44 -2.51 5.40
CA ALA A 48 10.56 -2.57 4.48
C ALA A 48 11.85 -3.02 5.18
N GLU A 49 12.15 -2.48 6.37
CA GLU A 49 13.32 -2.89 7.16
C GLU A 49 13.24 -4.36 7.59
N VAL A 50 12.08 -4.82 8.07
CA VAL A 50 11.89 -6.22 8.46
C VAL A 50 12.04 -7.15 7.25
N PHE A 51 11.44 -6.78 6.09
CA PHE A 51 11.59 -7.54 4.86
C PHE A 51 13.06 -7.65 4.46
N LYS A 52 13.79 -6.52 4.43
CA LYS A 52 15.22 -6.47 4.12
C LYS A 52 16.02 -7.40 5.03
N ASN A 53 15.88 -7.24 6.34
CA ASN A 53 16.67 -7.99 7.32
C ASN A 53 16.48 -9.51 7.20
N ILE A 54 15.25 -9.97 6.93
CA ILE A 54 14.98 -11.41 6.77
C ILE A 54 15.55 -11.91 5.43
N VAL A 55 15.35 -11.16 4.35
CA VAL A 55 15.82 -11.59 3.02
C VAL A 55 17.34 -11.65 2.96
N GLU A 56 18.04 -10.60 3.43
CA GLU A 56 19.50 -10.56 3.44
C GLU A 56 20.11 -11.55 4.45
N GLY A 57 19.41 -11.83 5.56
CA GLY A 57 19.88 -12.78 6.57
C GLY A 57 19.74 -14.25 6.16
N GLU A 58 18.82 -14.59 5.24
CA GLU A 58 18.50 -15.98 4.89
C GLU A 58 18.77 -16.33 3.42
N THR A 59 19.22 -15.36 2.61
CA THR A 59 19.53 -15.58 1.18
C THR A 59 20.80 -14.82 0.79
N SER A 60 21.23 -14.98 -0.47
CA SER A 60 22.29 -14.16 -1.07
C SER A 60 21.75 -12.90 -1.78
N LEU A 61 20.44 -12.63 -1.70
CA LEU A 61 19.83 -11.43 -2.27
C LEU A 61 20.18 -10.20 -1.45
N THR A 62 20.27 -9.03 -2.09
CA THR A 62 20.36 -7.74 -1.41
C THR A 62 19.06 -6.97 -1.55
N VAL A 63 18.73 -6.10 -0.58
CA VAL A 63 17.53 -5.27 -0.62
C VAL A 63 17.92 -3.80 -0.45
N GLU A 64 17.67 -3.01 -1.47
CA GLU A 64 17.82 -1.55 -1.44
C GLU A 64 16.46 -0.90 -1.16
N LEU A 65 16.38 -0.06 -0.11
CA LEU A 65 15.15 0.61 0.30
C LEU A 65 15.06 2.01 -0.32
N PHE A 66 13.91 2.33 -0.88
CA PHE A 66 13.58 3.63 -1.47
C PHE A 66 12.32 4.20 -0.82
N PRO A 67 12.43 4.79 0.39
CA PRO A 67 11.32 5.39 1.13
C PRO A 67 10.95 6.78 0.63
N ALA A 68 9.92 7.36 1.23
CA ALA A 68 9.50 8.76 1.07
C ALA A 68 9.22 9.19 -0.38
N GLY A 69 8.82 8.25 -1.25
CA GLY A 69 8.56 8.55 -2.65
C GLY A 69 9.82 8.84 -3.48
N ALA A 70 10.99 8.35 -3.05
CA ALA A 70 12.26 8.56 -3.76
C ALA A 70 12.24 8.09 -5.23
N LEU A 71 11.41 7.10 -5.55
CA LEU A 71 11.21 6.62 -6.93
C LEU A 71 9.88 7.09 -7.56
N GLY A 72 9.16 8.01 -6.91
CA GLY A 72 7.91 8.58 -7.39
C GLY A 72 6.71 8.30 -6.47
N ASN A 73 5.51 8.70 -6.93
CA ASN A 73 4.26 8.44 -6.22
C ASN A 73 3.81 6.98 -6.37
N GLU A 74 2.75 6.57 -5.67
CA GLU A 74 2.29 5.16 -5.68
C GLU A 74 1.90 4.67 -7.08
N ASP A 75 1.32 5.51 -7.94
CA ASP A 75 0.98 5.11 -9.31
C ASP A 75 2.25 4.80 -10.12
N ALA A 76 3.29 5.63 -10.00
CA ALA A 76 4.58 5.39 -10.63
C ALA A 76 5.23 4.10 -10.10
N LEU A 77 5.14 3.85 -8.78
CA LEU A 77 5.70 2.63 -8.18
C LEU A 77 5.00 1.36 -8.70
N VAL A 78 3.68 1.39 -8.86
CA VAL A 78 2.92 0.26 -9.46
C VAL A 78 3.40 0.01 -10.88
N GLY A 79 3.50 1.04 -11.72
CA GLY A 79 4.00 0.91 -13.10
C GLY A 79 5.44 0.37 -13.14
N GLN A 80 6.35 0.90 -12.32
CA GLN A 80 7.73 0.39 -12.25
C GLN A 80 7.82 -1.08 -11.83
N ALA A 81 6.92 -1.51 -10.93
CA ALA A 81 6.89 -2.92 -10.53
C ALA A 81 6.35 -3.82 -11.66
N GLN A 82 5.38 -3.35 -12.45
CA GLN A 82 4.89 -4.03 -13.64
C GLN A 82 5.98 -4.15 -14.72
N ASP A 83 6.77 -3.10 -14.90
CA ASP A 83 7.87 -3.06 -15.87
C ASP A 83 9.15 -3.76 -15.35
N GLY A 84 9.15 -4.28 -14.10
CA GLY A 84 10.31 -4.94 -13.48
C GLY A 84 11.47 -4.01 -13.11
N VAL A 85 11.28 -2.68 -13.18
CA VAL A 85 12.29 -1.67 -12.80
C VAL A 85 12.49 -1.65 -11.29
N THR A 86 11.40 -1.75 -10.54
CA THR A 86 11.39 -1.90 -9.07
C THR A 86 10.78 -3.25 -8.75
N GLN A 87 11.49 -4.12 -8.02
CA GLN A 87 11.06 -5.51 -7.80
C GLN A 87 9.94 -5.61 -6.77
N VAL A 88 10.01 -4.84 -5.69
CA VAL A 88 9.05 -4.86 -4.58
C VAL A 88 8.53 -3.46 -4.30
N VAL A 89 7.24 -3.32 -4.14
CA VAL A 89 6.61 -2.05 -3.75
C VAL A 89 5.57 -2.28 -2.65
N MET A 90 5.43 -1.31 -1.75
CA MET A 90 4.33 -1.31 -0.79
C MET A 90 3.45 -0.08 -1.02
N VAL A 91 2.24 -0.32 -1.53
CA VAL A 91 1.29 0.72 -1.93
C VAL A 91 -0.06 0.52 -1.27
N SER A 92 -0.87 1.56 -1.18
CA SER A 92 -2.25 1.48 -0.68
C SER A 92 -3.26 1.45 -1.84
N GLY A 93 -4.11 2.43 -1.95
CA GLY A 93 -5.18 2.46 -2.93
C GLY A 93 -4.75 2.48 -4.41
N ALA A 94 -3.48 2.77 -4.75
CA ALA A 94 -3.01 2.76 -6.13
C ALA A 94 -3.19 1.39 -6.82
N MET A 95 -3.21 0.29 -6.04
CA MET A 95 -3.50 -1.04 -6.59
C MET A 95 -4.89 -1.13 -7.22
N SER A 96 -5.87 -0.38 -6.74
CA SER A 96 -7.25 -0.37 -7.29
C SER A 96 -7.33 0.21 -8.71
N LYS A 97 -6.33 0.98 -9.16
CA LYS A 97 -6.24 1.44 -10.55
C LYS A 97 -5.72 0.37 -11.48
N ALA A 98 -4.74 -0.41 -11.03
CA ALA A 98 -4.16 -1.51 -11.81
C ALA A 98 -5.09 -2.73 -11.84
N CYS A 99 -5.78 -3.00 -10.73
CA CYS A 99 -6.76 -4.06 -10.58
C CYS A 99 -8.06 -3.47 -10.02
N LYS A 100 -9.04 -3.21 -10.89
CA LYS A 100 -10.30 -2.58 -10.47
C LYS A 100 -11.03 -3.35 -9.37
N ALA A 101 -10.96 -4.67 -9.35
CA ALA A 101 -11.57 -5.50 -8.32
C ALA A 101 -11.05 -5.15 -6.90
N ALA A 102 -9.80 -4.69 -6.77
CA ALA A 102 -9.26 -4.27 -5.48
C ALA A 102 -9.98 -3.06 -4.87
N SER A 103 -10.69 -2.25 -5.69
CA SER A 103 -11.47 -1.10 -5.20
C SER A 103 -12.56 -1.48 -4.21
N VAL A 104 -13.01 -2.73 -4.18
CA VAL A 104 -14.03 -3.17 -3.22
C VAL A 104 -13.56 -3.03 -1.77
N LEU A 105 -12.24 -3.09 -1.53
CA LEU A 105 -11.66 -2.93 -0.19
C LEU A 105 -11.84 -1.51 0.36
N ASP A 106 -11.99 -0.52 -0.52
CA ASP A 106 -12.14 0.89 -0.17
C ASP A 106 -13.62 1.31 -0.04
N ILE A 107 -14.60 0.38 -0.18
CA ILE A 107 -16.02 0.69 0.02
C ILE A 107 -16.21 1.22 1.46
N PRO A 108 -16.76 2.44 1.63
CA PRO A 108 -16.84 3.06 2.94
C PRO A 108 -17.71 2.25 3.90
N TYR A 109 -17.30 2.24 5.18
CA TYR A 109 -18.01 1.57 6.30
C TYR A 109 -18.24 0.07 6.13
N THR A 110 -17.42 -0.62 5.33
CA THR A 110 -17.54 -2.07 5.09
C THR A 110 -16.92 -2.89 6.22
N PHE A 111 -15.74 -2.51 6.69
CA PHE A 111 -15.07 -3.23 7.77
C PHE A 111 -15.45 -2.65 9.14
N PRO A 112 -15.94 -3.46 10.08
CA PRO A 112 -16.31 -2.98 11.43
C PRO A 112 -15.10 -2.79 12.35
N SER A 113 -13.97 -3.45 12.07
CA SER A 113 -12.75 -3.36 12.87
C SER A 113 -11.53 -3.86 12.10
N ALA A 114 -10.33 -3.48 12.53
CA ALA A 114 -9.07 -3.94 11.94
C ALA A 114 -8.89 -5.47 12.02
N PRO A 115 -9.17 -6.16 13.16
CA PRO A 115 -9.11 -7.62 13.21
C PRO A 115 -10.01 -8.33 12.19
N VAL A 116 -11.22 -7.80 11.93
CA VAL A 116 -12.11 -8.35 10.90
C VAL A 116 -11.50 -8.14 9.51
N ALA A 117 -10.96 -6.96 9.22
CA ALA A 117 -10.29 -6.70 7.96
C ALA A 117 -9.09 -7.65 7.76
N TRP A 118 -8.26 -7.86 8.78
CA TRP A 118 -7.13 -8.80 8.70
C TRP A 118 -7.60 -10.23 8.43
N LYS A 119 -8.64 -10.71 9.14
CA LYS A 119 -9.19 -12.05 8.94
C LYS A 119 -9.72 -12.25 7.52
N VAL A 120 -10.32 -11.21 6.91
CA VAL A 120 -10.79 -11.24 5.52
C VAL A 120 -9.62 -11.24 4.54
N LEU A 121 -8.64 -10.33 4.72
CA LEU A 121 -7.52 -10.16 3.80
C LEU A 121 -6.53 -11.33 3.85
N ASP A 122 -6.28 -11.90 5.02
CA ASP A 122 -5.39 -13.06 5.18
C ASP A 122 -6.11 -14.39 4.90
N GLY A 123 -7.42 -14.35 4.70
CA GLY A 123 -8.28 -15.50 4.44
C GLY A 123 -8.49 -15.80 2.95
N PRO A 124 -9.45 -16.69 2.65
CA PRO A 124 -9.75 -17.11 1.29
C PRO A 124 -10.11 -15.96 0.34
N PHE A 125 -10.84 -14.94 0.82
CA PHE A 125 -11.20 -13.77 0.02
C PHE A 125 -9.96 -13.02 -0.46
N GLY A 126 -9.04 -12.69 0.44
CA GLY A 126 -7.81 -11.98 0.08
C GLY A 126 -6.92 -12.79 -0.87
N ALA A 127 -6.83 -14.11 -0.67
CA ALA A 127 -6.09 -15.00 -1.57
C ALA A 127 -6.71 -15.04 -2.99
N GLU A 128 -8.04 -15.10 -3.08
CA GLU A 128 -8.75 -15.08 -4.36
C GLU A 128 -8.58 -13.74 -5.08
N LEU A 129 -8.71 -12.62 -4.37
CA LEU A 129 -8.48 -11.27 -4.90
C LEU A 129 -7.04 -11.11 -5.40
N ALA A 130 -6.05 -11.56 -4.61
CA ALA A 130 -4.64 -11.53 -4.99
C ALA A 130 -4.38 -12.31 -6.29
N ALA A 131 -4.96 -13.52 -6.42
CA ALA A 131 -4.84 -14.34 -7.62
C ALA A 131 -5.53 -13.71 -8.85
N HIS A 132 -6.67 -13.04 -8.65
CA HIS A 132 -7.36 -12.30 -9.70
C HIS A 132 -6.53 -11.10 -10.17
N CYS A 133 -6.03 -10.29 -9.26
CA CYS A 133 -5.20 -9.13 -9.59
C CYS A 133 -3.87 -9.52 -10.22
N LEU A 134 -3.23 -10.61 -9.79
CA LEU A 134 -2.01 -11.12 -10.41
C LEU A 134 -2.20 -11.35 -11.92
N LYS A 135 -3.30 -11.98 -12.33
CA LYS A 135 -3.60 -12.24 -13.75
C LYS A 135 -3.77 -10.98 -14.58
N GLN A 136 -4.26 -9.90 -13.97
CA GLN A 136 -4.50 -8.63 -14.66
C GLN A 136 -3.24 -7.75 -14.73
N THR A 137 -2.38 -7.83 -13.73
CA THR A 137 -1.33 -6.82 -13.51
C THR A 137 0.09 -7.35 -13.63
N GLY A 138 0.29 -8.67 -13.55
CA GLY A 138 1.62 -9.26 -13.41
C GLY A 138 2.26 -9.02 -12.03
N LEU A 139 1.52 -8.43 -11.08
CA LEU A 139 1.99 -8.17 -9.73
C LEU A 139 1.43 -9.19 -8.75
N ARG A 140 2.31 -9.87 -8.05
CA ARG A 140 1.97 -10.81 -6.99
C ARG A 140 1.83 -10.08 -5.66
N THR A 141 0.65 -10.15 -5.03
CA THR A 141 0.49 -9.76 -3.64
C THR A 141 1.15 -10.80 -2.74
N LEU A 142 2.21 -10.41 -2.04
CA LEU A 142 2.93 -11.26 -1.09
C LEU A 142 2.28 -11.26 0.28
N ALA A 143 1.77 -10.11 0.71
CA ALA A 143 1.07 -9.91 1.97
C ALA A 143 0.22 -8.64 1.92
N TYR A 144 -0.75 -8.55 2.84
CA TYR A 144 -1.48 -7.32 3.12
C TYR A 144 -0.94 -6.66 4.39
N GLY A 145 -0.66 -5.38 4.30
CA GLY A 145 -0.40 -4.49 5.44
C GLY A 145 -1.63 -3.66 5.78
N GLU A 146 -1.41 -2.56 6.49
CA GLU A 146 -2.46 -1.68 6.95
C GLU A 146 -2.07 -0.22 6.85
N THR A 147 -2.83 0.56 6.09
CA THR A 147 -2.87 2.01 6.24
C THR A 147 -3.82 2.39 7.38
N GLY A 148 -4.91 1.66 7.58
CA GLY A 148 -5.81 1.75 8.73
C GLY A 148 -7.11 2.51 8.46
N PHE A 149 -7.92 2.72 9.52
CA PHE A 149 -9.17 3.47 9.43
C PHE A 149 -8.91 4.96 9.22
N ARG A 150 -9.51 5.50 8.18
CA ARG A 150 -9.32 6.86 7.68
C ARG A 150 -10.39 7.79 8.27
N ASN A 151 -9.98 9.01 8.56
CA ASN A 151 -10.78 10.02 9.24
C ASN A 151 -10.61 11.36 8.54
N PHE A 152 -11.69 12.16 8.44
CA PHE A 152 -11.62 13.49 7.84
C PHE A 152 -10.93 14.49 8.76
N THR A 153 -10.06 15.35 8.17
CA THR A 153 -9.55 16.56 8.82
C THR A 153 -9.80 17.77 7.95
N ASN A 154 -9.92 18.96 8.56
CA ASN A 154 -9.98 20.21 7.82
C ASN A 154 -9.52 21.40 8.68
N GLY A 155 -9.23 22.54 8.03
CA GLY A 155 -8.81 23.78 8.68
C GLY A 155 -9.96 24.73 9.01
N LYS A 156 -11.23 24.42 8.69
CA LYS A 156 -12.35 25.40 8.70
C LYS A 156 -13.33 25.22 9.84
N ARG A 157 -13.86 24.01 10.06
CA ARG A 157 -14.93 23.74 11.03
C ARG A 157 -15.00 22.27 11.45
N GLU A 158 -15.65 22.03 12.59
CA GLU A 158 -16.02 20.69 13.04
C GLU A 158 -17.05 20.09 12.09
N ILE A 159 -16.91 18.79 11.78
CA ILE A 159 -17.83 18.00 10.95
C ILE A 159 -18.49 16.95 11.84
N ARG A 160 -19.80 17.04 12.02
CA ARG A 160 -20.63 16.08 12.80
C ARG A 160 -21.50 15.23 11.91
N THR A 161 -21.88 15.76 10.76
CA THR A 161 -22.76 15.13 9.79
C THR A 161 -22.30 15.40 8.37
N PRO A 162 -22.75 14.65 7.36
CA PRO A 162 -22.44 14.94 5.96
C PRO A 162 -22.78 16.38 5.53
N ALA A 163 -23.82 16.99 6.09
CA ALA A 163 -24.20 18.37 5.77
C ALA A 163 -23.10 19.39 6.09
N ASP A 164 -22.26 19.11 7.08
CA ASP A 164 -21.15 19.97 7.47
C ASP A 164 -19.99 19.96 6.48
N MET A 165 -19.98 19.00 5.54
CA MET A 165 -18.95 18.89 4.50
C MET A 165 -19.22 19.81 3.30
N ALA A 166 -20.43 20.38 3.20
CA ALA A 166 -20.81 21.23 2.05
C ALA A 166 -19.87 22.44 1.88
N GLY A 167 -19.36 22.63 0.65
CA GLY A 167 -18.45 23.72 0.30
C GLY A 167 -17.03 23.56 0.84
N LEU A 168 -16.67 22.43 1.46
CA LEU A 168 -15.30 22.13 1.83
C LEU A 168 -14.60 21.31 0.73
N LYS A 169 -13.40 21.74 0.36
CA LYS A 169 -12.54 21.06 -0.60
C LYS A 169 -11.68 20.04 0.13
N PHE A 170 -11.91 18.76 -0.15
CA PHE A 170 -11.11 17.66 0.43
C PHE A 170 -10.14 17.11 -0.60
N ARG A 171 -8.86 17.11 -0.25
CA ARG A 171 -7.93 16.29 -0.98
C ARG A 171 -8.28 14.82 -0.74
N VAL A 172 -8.36 14.09 -1.84
CA VAL A 172 -8.48 12.63 -1.85
C VAL A 172 -7.32 12.02 -2.61
N GLN A 173 -7.07 10.73 -2.39
CA GLN A 173 -6.20 9.96 -3.26
C GLN A 173 -6.74 10.05 -4.70
N PRO A 174 -5.87 10.04 -5.75
CA PRO A 174 -6.33 10.09 -7.14
C PRO A 174 -6.97 8.76 -7.59
N ILE A 175 -7.98 8.32 -6.84
CA ILE A 175 -8.73 7.07 -7.00
C ILE A 175 -10.20 7.44 -7.15
N PRO A 176 -10.88 6.99 -8.23
CA PRO A 176 -12.26 7.40 -8.51
C PRO A 176 -13.25 7.12 -7.37
N LEU A 177 -13.08 6.01 -6.63
CA LEU A 177 -13.96 5.68 -5.51
C LEU A 177 -13.96 6.75 -4.40
N TYR A 178 -12.79 7.30 -4.05
CA TYR A 178 -12.69 8.36 -3.04
C TYR A 178 -13.34 9.67 -3.52
N ILE A 179 -13.27 9.95 -4.83
CA ILE A 179 -13.97 11.08 -5.45
C ILE A 179 -15.48 10.91 -5.26
N GLU A 180 -16.02 9.74 -5.59
CA GLU A 180 -17.46 9.47 -5.46
C GLU A 180 -17.92 9.44 -3.99
N MET A 181 -17.09 8.93 -3.08
CA MET A 181 -17.35 8.96 -1.64
C MET A 181 -17.51 10.38 -1.11
N VAL A 182 -16.56 11.27 -1.39
CA VAL A 182 -16.61 12.67 -0.90
C VAL A 182 -17.77 13.43 -1.53
N LYS A 183 -18.09 13.21 -2.82
CA LYS A 183 -19.30 13.75 -3.45
C LYS A 183 -20.57 13.26 -2.76
N GLY A 184 -20.66 11.95 -2.48
CA GLY A 184 -21.80 11.36 -1.76
C GLY A 184 -22.00 11.95 -0.37
N LEU A 185 -20.91 12.38 0.28
CA LEU A 185 -20.93 13.08 1.57
C LEU A 185 -21.18 14.59 1.44
N GLY A 186 -21.33 15.14 0.24
CA GLY A 186 -21.61 16.56 0.01
C GLY A 186 -20.38 17.47 -0.02
N GLY A 187 -19.16 16.94 0.06
CA GLY A 187 -17.91 17.68 -0.07
C GLY A 187 -17.43 17.82 -1.51
N GLU A 188 -16.41 18.65 -1.71
CA GLU A 188 -15.76 18.87 -3.01
C GLU A 188 -14.44 18.10 -3.08
N PRO A 189 -14.37 16.95 -3.80
CA PRO A 189 -13.14 16.15 -3.87
C PRO A 189 -12.12 16.77 -4.84
N THR A 190 -10.86 16.82 -4.41
CA THR A 190 -9.72 17.25 -5.23
C THR A 190 -8.67 16.13 -5.23
N PRO A 191 -8.52 15.35 -6.31
CA PRO A 191 -7.54 14.28 -6.39
C PRO A 191 -6.11 14.83 -6.52
N ILE A 192 -5.28 14.57 -5.51
CA ILE A 192 -3.88 15.03 -5.44
C ILE A 192 -3.02 13.88 -4.93
N ALA A 193 -1.83 13.67 -5.53
CA ALA A 193 -0.89 12.65 -5.09
C ALA A 193 -0.44 12.87 -3.64
N TRP A 194 -0.05 11.78 -2.95
CA TRP A 194 0.37 11.87 -1.55
C TRP A 194 1.54 12.82 -1.33
N THR A 195 2.54 12.78 -2.20
CA THR A 195 3.74 13.62 -2.11
C THR A 195 3.46 15.12 -2.23
N GLU A 196 2.32 15.50 -2.80
CA GLU A 196 1.90 16.89 -3.00
C GLU A 196 0.95 17.41 -1.90
N LEU A 197 0.43 16.50 -1.05
CA LEU A 197 -0.59 16.83 -0.05
C LEU A 197 -0.15 17.92 0.95
N PRO A 198 1.06 17.88 1.56
CA PRO A 198 1.45 18.92 2.51
C PRO A 198 1.44 20.32 1.90
N ASN A 199 1.90 20.44 0.65
CA ASN A 199 1.89 21.71 -0.08
C ASN A 199 0.47 22.17 -0.38
N ALA A 200 -0.43 21.28 -0.83
CA ALA A 200 -1.82 21.62 -1.14
C ALA A 200 -2.59 22.10 0.10
N LEU A 201 -2.33 21.51 1.28
CA LEU A 201 -2.91 21.97 2.55
C LEU A 201 -2.34 23.32 3.00
N SER A 202 -1.01 23.50 2.93
CA SER A 202 -0.34 24.72 3.39
C SER A 202 -0.68 25.95 2.54
N THR A 203 -0.91 25.75 1.25
CA THR A 203 -1.28 26.82 0.30
C THR A 203 -2.79 27.05 0.21
N GLY A 204 -3.62 26.23 0.87
CA GLY A 204 -5.07 26.37 0.86
C GLY A 204 -5.74 25.97 -0.48
N VAL A 205 -5.06 25.20 -1.34
CA VAL A 205 -5.67 24.58 -2.53
C VAL A 205 -6.82 23.67 -2.12
N VAL A 206 -6.68 22.99 -0.96
CA VAL A 206 -7.71 22.21 -0.32
C VAL A 206 -7.90 22.65 1.13
N ASP A 207 -9.12 22.50 1.66
CA ASP A 207 -9.46 22.84 3.05
C ASP A 207 -9.15 21.68 4.00
N GLY A 208 -9.17 20.45 3.50
CA GLY A 208 -9.01 19.25 4.29
C GLY A 208 -8.49 18.06 3.50
N GLN A 209 -8.34 16.96 4.23
CA GLN A 209 -7.93 15.65 3.71
C GLN A 209 -8.53 14.55 4.59
N GLU A 210 -8.28 13.29 4.25
CA GLU A 210 -8.69 12.14 5.02
C GLU A 210 -7.54 11.11 5.09
N ASN A 211 -7.25 10.63 6.29
CA ASN A 211 -6.22 9.62 6.57
C ASN A 211 -6.40 9.04 7.98
N PRO A 212 -5.73 7.92 8.29
CA PRO A 212 -5.66 7.44 9.67
C PRO A 212 -4.89 8.39 10.59
N VAL A 213 -5.28 8.40 11.86
CA VAL A 213 -4.70 9.33 12.87
C VAL A 213 -3.18 9.22 12.95
N GLY A 214 -2.64 8.00 12.96
CA GLY A 214 -1.19 7.78 12.98
C GLY A 214 -0.48 8.38 11.77
N VAL A 215 -1.07 8.27 10.57
CA VAL A 215 -0.54 8.89 9.35
C VAL A 215 -0.58 10.41 9.45
N ILE A 216 -1.69 10.98 9.95
CA ILE A 216 -1.85 12.42 10.13
C ILE A 216 -0.78 12.97 11.09
N TYR A 217 -0.55 12.29 12.22
CA TYR A 217 0.44 12.71 13.21
C TYR A 217 1.87 12.57 12.71
N ASN A 218 2.25 11.37 12.26
CA ASN A 218 3.62 11.05 11.86
C ASN A 218 4.12 11.85 10.65
N ASN A 219 3.22 12.35 9.81
CA ASN A 219 3.56 13.21 8.67
C ASN A 219 3.30 14.70 8.93
N GLY A 220 3.02 15.10 10.16
CA GLY A 220 2.85 16.50 10.54
C GLY A 220 1.61 17.19 9.98
N LEU A 221 0.64 16.44 9.41
CA LEU A 221 -0.56 17.01 8.79
C LEU A 221 -1.47 17.72 9.81
N HIS A 222 -1.46 17.27 11.07
CA HIS A 222 -2.18 17.91 12.17
C HIS A 222 -1.76 19.38 12.40
N LYS A 223 -0.53 19.76 12.02
CA LYS A 223 -0.06 21.16 12.11
C LYS A 223 -0.67 22.06 11.04
N LEU A 224 -1.21 21.48 9.98
CA LEU A 224 -1.86 22.15 8.86
C LEU A 224 -3.39 22.08 8.95
N GLN A 225 -3.94 21.35 9.93
CA GLN A 225 -5.37 21.06 10.05
C GLN A 225 -5.84 21.31 11.47
N LYS A 226 -7.02 21.94 11.64
CA LYS A 226 -7.53 22.35 12.93
C LYS A 226 -8.53 21.37 13.55
N PHE A 227 -9.29 20.69 12.70
CA PHE A 227 -10.40 19.82 13.10
C PHE A 227 -10.20 18.41 12.55
N MET A 228 -10.56 17.41 13.35
CA MET A 228 -10.60 16.00 12.95
C MET A 228 -11.92 15.38 13.39
N THR A 229 -12.54 14.61 12.51
CA THR A 229 -13.71 13.80 12.83
C THR A 229 -13.31 12.32 12.74
N LEU A 230 -13.46 11.58 13.84
CA LEU A 230 -13.12 10.17 13.95
C LEU A 230 -14.27 9.30 13.39
N ASP A 231 -14.54 9.44 12.11
CA ASP A 231 -15.64 8.76 11.43
C ASP A 231 -15.28 7.38 10.87
N GLY A 232 -13.99 7.08 10.72
CA GLY A 232 -13.52 5.75 10.32
C GLY A 232 -14.08 5.25 8.98
N HIS A 233 -14.30 6.17 8.04
CA HIS A 233 -15.09 5.91 6.82
C HIS A 233 -14.55 4.80 5.92
N VAL A 234 -13.24 4.58 5.86
CA VAL A 234 -12.60 3.52 5.06
C VAL A 234 -11.51 2.85 5.88
N TYR A 235 -11.50 1.51 5.90
CA TYR A 235 -10.32 0.75 6.26
C TYR A 235 -9.45 0.59 5.01
N ALA A 236 -8.31 1.22 4.97
CA ALA A 236 -7.39 1.13 3.84
C ALA A 236 -6.33 0.06 4.09
N ALA A 237 -6.27 -0.92 3.19
CA ALA A 237 -5.21 -1.93 3.16
C ALA A 237 -3.95 -1.39 2.49
N ASP A 238 -2.78 -1.89 2.90
CA ASP A 238 -1.55 -1.80 2.11
C ASP A 238 -1.32 -3.13 1.39
N PHE A 239 -0.83 -3.06 0.16
CA PHE A 239 -0.44 -4.21 -0.64
C PHE A 239 1.09 -4.27 -0.72
N LEU A 240 1.69 -5.35 -0.22
CA LEU A 240 3.10 -5.66 -0.47
C LEU A 240 3.18 -6.50 -1.74
N LEU A 241 3.61 -5.87 -2.81
CA LEU A 241 3.61 -6.41 -4.17
C LEU A 241 5.04 -6.73 -4.63
N ILE A 242 5.17 -7.78 -5.44
CA ILE A 242 6.40 -8.10 -6.17
C ILE A 242 6.07 -8.34 -7.64
N SER A 243 6.96 -7.92 -8.55
CA SER A 243 6.90 -8.34 -9.95
C SER A 243 6.88 -9.87 -10.03
N ASP A 244 5.87 -10.46 -10.67
CA ASP A 244 5.75 -11.91 -10.73
C ASP A 244 6.88 -12.53 -11.58
N ASP A 245 7.29 -11.88 -12.65
CA ASP A 245 8.40 -12.34 -13.49
C ASP A 245 9.71 -12.39 -12.67
N PHE A 246 9.98 -11.36 -11.87
CA PHE A 246 11.13 -11.39 -10.96
C PHE A 246 10.98 -12.51 -9.92
N PHE A 247 9.82 -12.62 -9.28
CA PHE A 247 9.57 -13.67 -8.29
C PHE A 247 9.77 -15.08 -8.86
N GLN A 248 9.29 -15.34 -10.08
CA GLN A 248 9.47 -16.63 -10.76
C GLN A 248 10.92 -16.90 -11.17
N SER A 249 11.74 -15.87 -11.37
CA SER A 249 13.16 -16.01 -11.67
C SER A 249 14.01 -16.46 -10.47
N LEU A 250 13.48 -16.33 -9.25
CA LEU A 250 14.15 -16.71 -8.01
C LEU A 250 14.15 -18.23 -7.80
N LYS A 251 15.16 -18.74 -7.11
CA LYS A 251 15.19 -20.15 -6.69
C LYS A 251 14.05 -20.47 -5.71
N PRO A 252 13.52 -21.69 -5.68
CA PRO A 252 12.42 -22.06 -4.77
C PRO A 252 12.68 -21.73 -3.29
N ALA A 253 13.93 -21.87 -2.83
CA ALA A 253 14.32 -21.50 -1.46
C ALA A 253 14.22 -19.99 -1.23
N GLU A 254 14.68 -19.17 -2.18
CA GLU A 254 14.58 -17.71 -2.12
C GLU A 254 13.11 -17.26 -2.15
N GLN A 255 12.27 -17.86 -3.02
CA GLN A 255 10.84 -17.60 -3.04
C GLN A 255 10.16 -17.90 -1.69
N ALA A 256 10.58 -18.95 -0.99
CA ALA A 256 10.04 -19.29 0.32
C ALA A 256 10.41 -18.24 1.37
N VAL A 257 11.67 -17.76 1.36
CA VAL A 257 12.14 -16.68 2.24
C VAL A 257 11.40 -15.38 1.94
N ILE A 258 11.23 -14.99 0.67
CA ILE A 258 10.49 -13.79 0.26
C ILE A 258 9.04 -13.84 0.79
N ARG A 259 8.33 -14.97 0.65
CA ARG A 259 6.97 -15.13 1.18
C ARG A 259 6.94 -14.99 2.71
N LYS A 260 7.87 -15.64 3.42
CA LYS A 260 8.01 -15.52 4.88
C LYS A 260 8.27 -14.08 5.29
N ALA A 261 9.26 -13.43 4.67
CA ALA A 261 9.63 -12.05 4.95
C ALA A 261 8.45 -11.09 4.75
N ALA A 262 7.67 -11.27 3.68
CA ALA A 262 6.51 -10.44 3.38
C ALA A 262 5.40 -10.57 4.43
N VAL A 263 5.11 -11.77 4.91
CA VAL A 263 4.10 -11.98 5.97
C VAL A 263 4.52 -11.29 7.27
N VAL A 264 5.80 -11.44 7.66
CA VAL A 264 6.33 -10.77 8.87
C VAL A 264 6.32 -9.26 8.70
N ALA A 265 6.71 -8.76 7.52
CA ALA A 265 6.71 -7.33 7.18
C ALA A 265 5.30 -6.72 7.21
N GLY A 266 4.31 -7.40 6.62
CA GLY A 266 2.91 -6.97 6.66
C GLY A 266 2.37 -6.86 8.09
N ASN A 267 2.66 -7.85 8.93
CA ASN A 267 2.27 -7.85 10.35
C ASN A 267 2.99 -6.75 11.15
N MET A 268 4.26 -6.48 10.86
CA MET A 268 4.99 -5.37 11.49
C MET A 268 4.34 -4.03 11.11
N GLY A 269 4.03 -3.81 9.84
CA GLY A 269 3.33 -2.61 9.39
C GLY A 269 2.00 -2.41 10.11
N ARG A 270 1.19 -3.47 10.24
CA ARG A 270 -0.07 -3.46 11.03
C ARG A 270 0.17 -3.07 12.49
N SER A 271 1.18 -3.65 13.12
CA SER A 271 1.49 -3.38 14.54
C SER A 271 1.87 -1.91 14.76
N ILE A 272 2.74 -1.36 13.92
CA ILE A 272 3.14 0.05 13.96
C ILE A 272 1.93 0.96 13.72
N GLN A 273 1.06 0.62 12.74
CA GLN A 273 -0.14 1.41 12.46
C GLN A 273 -1.13 1.40 13.63
N GLN A 274 -1.38 0.26 14.25
CA GLN A 274 -2.27 0.18 15.42
C GLN A 274 -1.71 0.95 16.61
N TRP A 275 -0.41 0.83 16.88
CA TRP A 275 0.28 1.62 17.90
C TRP A 275 0.14 3.12 17.64
N SER A 276 0.47 3.56 16.42
CA SER A 276 0.38 4.97 16.02
C SER A 276 -1.06 5.50 16.09
N THR A 277 -2.06 4.68 15.77
CA THR A 277 -3.47 5.06 15.89
C THR A 277 -3.88 5.24 17.35
N ALA A 278 -3.49 4.30 18.22
CA ALA A 278 -3.83 4.36 19.65
C ALA A 278 -3.20 5.58 20.36
N ALA A 279 -1.95 5.91 20.03
CA ALA A 279 -1.24 7.06 20.59
C ALA A 279 -1.64 8.40 19.93
N GLY A 280 -2.01 8.35 18.64
CA GLY A 280 -2.12 9.52 17.78
C GLY A 280 -3.23 10.50 18.17
N VAL A 281 -4.38 10.03 18.65
CA VAL A 281 -5.50 10.91 19.05
C VAL A 281 -5.05 11.86 20.15
N ASN A 282 -4.46 11.35 21.21
CA ASN A 282 -3.97 12.17 22.31
C ASN A 282 -2.84 13.11 21.85
N ALA A 283 -1.96 12.64 20.96
CA ALA A 283 -0.85 13.42 20.45
C ALA A 283 -1.33 14.62 19.62
N VAL A 284 -2.26 14.45 18.68
CA VAL A 284 -2.79 15.55 17.86
C VAL A 284 -3.59 16.54 18.71
N GLN A 285 -4.31 16.07 19.74
CA GLN A 285 -5.04 16.94 20.68
C GLN A 285 -4.08 17.77 21.54
N ALA A 286 -2.98 17.17 22.01
CA ALA A 286 -1.95 17.88 22.79
C ALA A 286 -1.28 18.99 21.97
N GLU A 287 -1.22 18.86 20.64
CA GLU A 287 -0.73 19.88 19.71
C GLU A 287 -1.83 20.84 19.19
N GLY A 288 -3.04 20.80 19.77
CA GLY A 288 -4.10 21.79 19.56
C GLY A 288 -5.15 21.42 18.51
N MET A 289 -5.13 20.22 17.93
CA MET A 289 -6.18 19.76 17.03
C MET A 289 -7.47 19.46 17.81
N GLN A 290 -8.60 19.95 17.32
CA GLN A 290 -9.92 19.66 17.88
C GLN A 290 -10.41 18.33 17.27
N VAL A 291 -10.59 17.32 18.11
CA VAL A 291 -11.00 15.98 17.69
C VAL A 291 -12.43 15.72 18.14
N TYR A 292 -13.28 15.40 17.18
CA TYR A 292 -14.67 15.01 17.39
C TYR A 292 -14.86 13.52 17.17
N SER A 293 -15.52 12.84 18.12
CA SER A 293 -15.91 11.44 17.99
C SER A 293 -17.42 11.36 17.75
N PRO A 294 -17.87 11.03 16.52
CA PRO A 294 -19.28 10.93 16.22
C PRO A 294 -19.98 9.84 17.05
N THR A 295 -21.21 10.09 17.42
CA THR A 295 -22.09 9.05 17.99
C THR A 295 -22.45 8.00 16.93
N ALA A 296 -22.92 6.83 17.36
CA ALA A 296 -23.36 5.77 16.43
C ALA A 296 -24.46 6.26 15.47
N LYS A 297 -25.33 7.18 15.92
CA LYS A 297 -26.38 7.78 15.08
C LYS A 297 -25.78 8.70 14.02
N GLU A 298 -24.81 9.51 14.36
CA GLU A 298 -24.09 10.39 13.42
C GLU A 298 -23.28 9.57 12.41
N LEU A 299 -22.54 8.54 12.86
CA LEU A 299 -21.85 7.61 11.96
C LEU A 299 -22.79 6.95 10.95
N ALA A 300 -24.01 6.58 11.39
CA ALA A 300 -25.01 6.05 10.47
C ALA A 300 -25.38 7.05 9.36
N THR A 301 -25.44 8.35 9.64
CA THR A 301 -25.71 9.35 8.60
C THR A 301 -24.63 9.43 7.54
N PHE A 302 -23.35 9.31 7.92
CA PHE A 302 -22.22 9.26 6.97
C PHE A 302 -22.29 7.98 6.13
N ARG A 303 -22.47 6.82 6.79
CA ARG A 303 -22.58 5.53 6.09
C ARG A 303 -23.72 5.55 5.06
N ASP A 304 -24.92 5.98 5.49
CA ASP A 304 -26.13 5.95 4.67
C ASP A 304 -26.06 6.95 3.50
N ALA A 305 -25.27 8.04 3.63
CA ALA A 305 -25.02 8.98 2.55
C ALA A 305 -23.97 8.44 1.53
N ALA A 306 -22.90 7.78 1.99
CA ALA A 306 -21.78 7.40 1.13
C ALA A 306 -21.90 5.97 0.58
N GLN A 307 -22.14 4.97 1.43
CA GLN A 307 -21.96 3.55 1.07
C GLN A 307 -22.88 3.08 -0.07
N PRO A 308 -24.21 3.35 -0.05
CA PRO A 308 -25.09 2.87 -1.13
C PRO A 308 -24.75 3.51 -2.48
N ALA A 309 -24.42 4.79 -2.49
CA ALA A 309 -24.04 5.52 -3.70
C ALA A 309 -22.74 4.98 -4.29
N VAL A 310 -21.72 4.77 -3.44
CA VAL A 310 -20.43 4.20 -3.84
C VAL A 310 -20.57 2.77 -4.33
N LYS A 311 -21.33 1.90 -3.62
CA LYS A 311 -21.57 0.52 -4.09
C LYS A 311 -22.25 0.47 -5.44
N LYS A 312 -23.27 1.30 -5.66
CA LYS A 312 -23.99 1.38 -6.95
C LYS A 312 -23.07 1.85 -8.07
N TRP A 313 -22.31 2.90 -7.83
CA TRP A 313 -21.35 3.43 -8.80
C TRP A 313 -20.28 2.38 -9.12
N LEU A 314 -19.67 1.77 -8.08
CA LEU A 314 -18.62 0.77 -8.23
C LEU A 314 -19.09 -0.47 -8.99
N ALA A 315 -20.33 -0.93 -8.76
CA ALA A 315 -20.89 -2.05 -9.51
C ALA A 315 -20.94 -1.75 -11.02
N GLY A 316 -21.25 -0.51 -11.41
CA GLY A 316 -21.19 -0.06 -12.81
C GLY A 316 -19.76 -0.07 -13.38
N GLU A 317 -18.77 0.39 -12.59
CA GLU A 317 -17.36 0.45 -12.99
C GLU A 317 -16.72 -0.95 -13.12
N LEU A 318 -17.12 -1.88 -12.26
CA LEU A 318 -16.60 -3.25 -12.24
C LEU A 318 -17.21 -4.12 -13.33
N GLY A 319 -18.43 -3.83 -13.80
CA GLY A 319 -19.09 -4.66 -14.80
C GLY A 319 -19.19 -6.13 -14.37
N GLY A 320 -18.55 -7.03 -15.12
CA GLY A 320 -18.51 -8.46 -14.78
C GLY A 320 -17.82 -8.79 -13.45
N ASP A 321 -16.94 -7.93 -12.97
CA ASP A 321 -16.26 -8.06 -11.68
C ASP A 321 -17.08 -7.52 -10.49
N ALA A 322 -18.32 -7.05 -10.70
CA ALA A 322 -19.20 -6.57 -9.61
C ALA A 322 -19.48 -7.64 -8.53
N VAL A 323 -19.33 -8.90 -8.87
CA VAL A 323 -19.40 -10.04 -7.92
C VAL A 323 -18.42 -9.89 -6.74
N TRP A 324 -17.35 -9.13 -6.88
CA TRP A 324 -16.39 -8.88 -5.78
C TRP A 324 -17.00 -8.09 -4.63
N ILE A 325 -18.05 -7.27 -4.88
CA ILE A 325 -18.77 -6.56 -3.81
C ILE A 325 -19.49 -7.58 -2.92
N GLU A 326 -20.23 -8.52 -3.52
CA GLU A 326 -20.94 -9.55 -2.77
C GLU A 326 -19.99 -10.51 -2.04
N LYS A 327 -18.88 -10.88 -2.69
CA LYS A 327 -17.84 -11.71 -2.07
C LYS A 327 -17.23 -11.03 -0.84
N LEU A 328 -16.97 -9.71 -0.91
CA LEU A 328 -16.45 -8.96 0.22
C LEU A 328 -17.48 -8.92 1.35
N ASP A 329 -18.75 -8.57 1.04
CA ASP A 329 -19.82 -8.51 2.06
C ASP A 329 -19.97 -9.87 2.77
N ALA A 330 -19.94 -10.97 2.03
CA ALA A 330 -20.01 -12.32 2.60
C ALA A 330 -18.78 -12.65 3.47
N ALA A 331 -17.56 -12.28 3.02
CA ALA A 331 -16.35 -12.51 3.78
C ALA A 331 -16.32 -11.71 5.09
N VAL A 332 -16.76 -10.44 5.06
CA VAL A 332 -16.87 -9.58 6.25
C VAL A 332 -17.90 -10.14 7.23
N ALA A 333 -19.09 -10.53 6.74
CA ALA A 333 -20.12 -11.14 7.58
C ALA A 333 -19.64 -12.44 8.24
N GLY A 334 -18.87 -13.27 7.51
CA GLY A 334 -18.26 -14.50 8.04
C GLY A 334 -17.16 -14.24 9.07
N ALA A 335 -16.36 -13.19 8.87
CA ALA A 335 -15.26 -12.82 9.77
C ALA A 335 -15.72 -12.10 11.05
N SER A 336 -16.93 -11.51 11.05
CA SER A 336 -17.50 -10.75 12.17
C SER A 336 -18.19 -11.64 13.22
N LYS A 337 -18.33 -12.93 12.95
CA LYS A 337 -18.83 -13.95 13.90
C LYS A 337 -17.70 -14.49 14.76
#